data_6dbbba81aee66b16b21223f1c6db26e6
#
_entry.id   6dbbba81aee66b16b21223f1c6db26e6
#
_cell.length_a   1.000
_cell.length_b   1.000
_cell.length_c   1.000
_cell.angle_alpha   90.00
_cell.angle_beta   90.00
_cell.angle_gamma   90.00
#
_symmetry.space_group_name_H-M   'P 1'
#
loop_
_entity.id
_entity.type
_entity.pdbx_description
1 polymer ?
#
loop_
_entity_poly.entity_id
_entity_poly.type
_entity_poly.pdbx_seq_one_letter_code
_entity_poly.pdbx_strand_id
1 'polypeptide(L)'
;MLLDICSPIDVASWQDQVDAVVCTWQGGQESGFSVADVLSGKVNPSGKLPMTFQIKYGDAYADKFFPANVDDKTLGAMFMWGYNKDKAPKDRQPQANIDFTNYEEDIYVGYRYFDSFGKPVAYPFGFGLSYTTFGYDNLTCTVDGDLVTVKVDVKNTGKCAGRNVVELFVAAPNSKKLNKPEKELRNYAKTCLLQPGQTETVTMTVKAEDLASFNEKASAWKTDAGIYTFMICSSASDVEAQATAKVKAWTKKVHNVMKPNVKLNLLRR
;
A
#
# COMPACT_ATOMS: atom_id res chain seq x y z
N MET A 1 -17.05 -4.57 -15.58
CA MET A 1 -16.43 -5.82 -15.04
C MET A 1 -16.50 -5.81 -13.50
N LEU A 2 -16.97 -6.89 -12.89
CA LEU A 2 -16.92 -7.08 -11.42
C LEU A 2 -15.82 -8.10 -11.10
N LEU A 3 -15.00 -7.78 -10.12
CA LEU A 3 -13.91 -8.62 -9.64
C LEU A 3 -14.22 -9.10 -8.22
N ASP A 4 -14.58 -10.38 -8.08
CA ASP A 4 -14.66 -11.08 -6.80
C ASP A 4 -13.37 -11.90 -6.65
N ILE A 5 -12.38 -11.30 -6.01
CA ILE A 5 -10.99 -11.78 -5.93
C ILE A 5 -10.42 -11.62 -4.53
N CYS A 6 -9.43 -12.43 -4.18
CA CYS A 6 -8.75 -12.36 -2.87
C CYS A 6 -7.34 -11.73 -2.93
N SER A 7 -6.84 -11.46 -4.14
CA SER A 7 -5.50 -10.90 -4.37
C SER A 7 -5.47 -10.09 -5.66
N PRO A 8 -4.46 -9.25 -5.92
CA PRO A 8 -4.26 -8.60 -7.21
C PRO A 8 -4.20 -9.62 -8.35
N ILE A 9 -4.82 -9.26 -9.46
CA ILE A 9 -4.76 -10.02 -10.71
C ILE A 9 -4.20 -9.13 -11.81
N ASP A 10 -3.83 -9.72 -12.95
CA ASP A 10 -3.51 -8.97 -14.15
C ASP A 10 -4.78 -8.27 -14.67
N VAL A 11 -4.82 -6.95 -14.51
CA VAL A 11 -5.89 -6.09 -15.03
C VAL A 11 -5.41 -5.28 -16.23
N ALA A 12 -4.12 -5.01 -16.33
CA ALA A 12 -3.54 -4.15 -17.35
C ALA A 12 -3.72 -4.72 -18.77
N SER A 13 -3.78 -6.04 -18.92
CA SER A 13 -3.92 -6.69 -20.23
C SER A 13 -5.33 -6.58 -20.85
N TRP A 14 -6.36 -6.23 -20.07
CA TRP A 14 -7.74 -6.24 -20.54
C TRP A 14 -8.61 -5.07 -20.07
N GLN A 15 -8.15 -4.24 -19.13
CA GLN A 15 -8.97 -3.16 -18.55
C GLN A 15 -9.52 -2.19 -19.60
N ASP A 16 -8.78 -1.93 -20.67
CA ASP A 16 -9.19 -1.03 -21.75
C ASP A 16 -10.30 -1.60 -22.65
N GLN A 17 -10.69 -2.85 -22.42
CA GLN A 17 -11.78 -3.53 -23.15
C GLN A 17 -13.11 -3.44 -22.39
N VAL A 18 -13.17 -2.77 -21.26
CA VAL A 18 -14.37 -2.63 -20.42
C VAL A 18 -14.55 -1.17 -19.99
N ASP A 19 -15.81 -0.75 -19.83
CA ASP A 19 -16.14 0.62 -19.48
C ASP A 19 -15.79 0.97 -18.02
N ALA A 20 -15.86 -0.02 -17.12
CA ALA A 20 -15.55 0.16 -15.71
C ALA A 20 -15.12 -1.15 -15.05
N VAL A 21 -14.28 -1.03 -14.03
CA VAL A 21 -13.86 -2.15 -13.18
C VAL A 21 -14.25 -1.85 -11.74
N VAL A 22 -15.00 -2.77 -11.12
CA VAL A 22 -15.35 -2.70 -9.70
C VAL A 22 -14.76 -3.92 -8.99
N CYS A 23 -13.84 -3.68 -8.08
CA CYS A 23 -13.26 -4.71 -7.23
C CYS A 23 -14.09 -4.83 -5.95
N THR A 24 -14.83 -5.90 -5.83
CA THR A 24 -15.72 -6.15 -4.68
C THR A 24 -15.04 -6.95 -3.60
N TRP A 25 -13.85 -7.47 -3.90
CA TRP A 25 -13.17 -8.46 -3.06
C TRP A 25 -14.07 -9.65 -2.76
N GLN A 26 -13.75 -10.41 -1.73
CA GLN A 26 -14.60 -11.48 -1.23
C GLN A 26 -15.59 -10.89 -0.23
N GLY A 27 -16.75 -10.44 -0.73
CA GLY A 27 -17.85 -9.95 0.09
C GLY A 27 -18.44 -11.04 0.98
N GLY A 28 -19.09 -10.64 2.05
CA GLY A 28 -19.80 -11.56 2.92
C GLY A 28 -21.17 -11.98 2.34
N GLN A 29 -22.06 -12.41 3.21
CA GLN A 29 -23.40 -12.89 2.86
C GLN A 29 -24.22 -11.89 2.04
N GLU A 30 -24.04 -10.57 2.30
CA GLU A 30 -24.75 -9.49 1.61
C GLU A 30 -23.98 -8.90 0.41
N SER A 31 -23.01 -9.62 -0.13
CA SER A 31 -22.15 -9.15 -1.24
C SER A 31 -22.97 -8.69 -2.44
N GLY A 32 -23.98 -9.48 -2.86
CA GLY A 32 -24.82 -9.14 -4.02
C GLY A 32 -25.59 -7.83 -3.84
N PHE A 33 -26.15 -7.60 -2.67
CA PHE A 33 -26.87 -6.33 -2.36
C PHE A 33 -25.91 -5.15 -2.32
N SER A 34 -24.74 -5.30 -1.71
CA SER A 34 -23.72 -4.24 -1.65
C SER A 34 -23.24 -3.83 -3.04
N VAL A 35 -23.01 -4.79 -3.92
CA VAL A 35 -22.63 -4.54 -5.31
C VAL A 35 -23.77 -3.84 -6.08
N ALA A 36 -25.00 -4.31 -5.94
CA ALA A 36 -26.18 -3.71 -6.58
C ALA A 36 -26.39 -2.26 -6.13
N ASP A 37 -26.21 -1.97 -4.86
CA ASP A 37 -26.33 -0.61 -4.30
C ASP A 37 -25.27 0.35 -4.88
N VAL A 38 -24.04 -0.12 -5.07
CA VAL A 38 -23.00 0.66 -5.73
C VAL A 38 -23.32 0.87 -7.22
N LEU A 39 -23.61 -0.19 -7.96
CA LEU A 39 -23.86 -0.11 -9.41
C LEU A 39 -25.09 0.72 -9.76
N SER A 40 -26.13 0.72 -8.91
CA SER A 40 -27.32 1.55 -9.10
C SER A 40 -27.11 3.02 -8.70
N GLY A 41 -25.98 3.36 -8.10
CA GLY A 41 -25.71 4.70 -7.57
C GLY A 41 -26.42 5.02 -6.25
N LYS A 42 -27.09 4.05 -5.62
CA LYS A 42 -27.72 4.19 -4.30
C LYS A 42 -26.67 4.44 -3.22
N VAL A 43 -25.51 3.83 -3.36
CA VAL A 43 -24.34 4.03 -2.50
C VAL A 43 -23.16 4.50 -3.34
N ASN A 44 -22.57 5.62 -2.96
CA ASN A 44 -21.34 6.11 -3.58
C ASN A 44 -20.15 5.30 -3.03
N PRO A 45 -19.35 4.63 -3.89
CA PRO A 45 -18.19 3.88 -3.44
C PRO A 45 -17.17 4.79 -2.78
N SER A 46 -16.52 4.28 -1.74
CA SER A 46 -15.48 4.99 -0.98
C SER A 46 -14.36 4.06 -0.51
N GLY A 47 -14.32 2.86 -1.05
CA GLY A 47 -13.25 1.90 -0.79
C GLY A 47 -11.98 2.29 -1.51
N LYS A 48 -10.84 1.94 -0.91
CA LYS A 48 -9.50 2.11 -1.49
C LYS A 48 -8.82 0.76 -1.61
N LEU A 49 -7.99 0.59 -2.63
CA LEU A 49 -7.21 -0.63 -2.81
C LEU A 49 -6.21 -0.79 -1.67
N PRO A 50 -6.25 -1.89 -0.91
CA PRO A 50 -5.34 -2.14 0.21
C PRO A 50 -3.98 -2.68 -0.25
N MET A 51 -3.75 -2.77 -1.55
CA MET A 51 -2.53 -3.27 -2.15
C MET A 51 -2.33 -2.69 -3.55
N THR A 52 -1.09 -2.72 -4.04
CA THR A 52 -0.73 -2.30 -5.39
C THR A 52 -1.10 -3.38 -6.40
N PHE A 53 -1.74 -3.00 -7.51
CA PHE A 53 -1.93 -3.85 -8.68
C PHE A 53 -0.79 -3.61 -9.66
N GLN A 54 0.04 -4.59 -9.85
CA GLN A 54 1.16 -4.54 -10.80
C GLN A 54 0.66 -4.66 -12.26
N ILE A 55 1.46 -4.19 -13.22
CA ILE A 55 1.09 -4.28 -14.64
C ILE A 55 1.09 -5.72 -15.10
N LYS A 56 2.08 -6.50 -14.69
CA LYS A 56 2.19 -7.92 -15.03
C LYS A 56 2.77 -8.73 -13.88
N TYR A 57 2.50 -10.01 -13.90
CA TYR A 57 3.16 -10.95 -12.99
C TYR A 57 4.68 -10.87 -13.22
N GLY A 58 5.45 -10.83 -12.15
CA GLY A 58 6.91 -10.69 -12.22
C GLY A 58 7.43 -9.26 -11.98
N ASP A 59 6.57 -8.25 -11.95
CA ASP A 59 7.01 -6.88 -11.66
C ASP A 59 7.39 -6.68 -10.18
N ALA A 60 6.83 -7.48 -9.28
CA ALA A 60 7.21 -7.46 -7.87
C ALA A 60 8.59 -8.10 -7.66
N TYR A 61 9.42 -7.50 -6.81
CA TYR A 61 10.75 -8.04 -6.53
C TYR A 61 10.72 -9.46 -5.96
N ALA A 62 9.72 -9.76 -5.15
CA ALA A 62 9.54 -11.06 -4.52
C ALA A 62 9.23 -12.19 -5.51
N ASP A 63 8.75 -11.88 -6.73
CA ASP A 63 8.36 -12.90 -7.71
C ASP A 63 9.49 -13.86 -8.08
N LYS A 64 10.74 -13.38 -8.08
CA LYS A 64 11.91 -14.22 -8.36
C LYS A 64 12.19 -15.28 -7.29
N PHE A 65 11.54 -15.19 -6.14
CA PHE A 65 11.62 -16.17 -5.06
C PHE A 65 10.39 -17.08 -5.01
N PHE A 66 9.37 -16.81 -5.85
CA PHE A 66 8.13 -17.56 -5.98
C PHE A 66 7.73 -17.72 -7.47
N PRO A 67 7.10 -18.82 -7.84
CA PRO A 67 6.89 -20.02 -7.02
C PRO A 67 8.18 -20.77 -6.81
N ALA A 68 8.17 -21.67 -5.82
CA ALA A 68 9.19 -22.67 -5.69
C ALA A 68 9.38 -23.42 -7.00
N ASN A 69 10.61 -23.73 -7.37
CA ASN A 69 10.90 -24.63 -8.46
C ASN A 69 10.61 -26.06 -8.02
N VAL A 70 9.33 -26.39 -7.94
CA VAL A 70 8.85 -27.73 -7.66
C VAL A 70 8.75 -28.44 -9.00
N ASP A 71 9.24 -29.68 -9.07
CA ASP A 71 9.05 -30.47 -10.28
C ASP A 71 7.56 -30.72 -10.56
N ASP A 72 7.25 -30.98 -11.83
CA ASP A 72 5.87 -31.18 -12.29
C ASP A 72 5.13 -32.31 -11.53
N LYS A 73 5.84 -33.28 -11.00
CA LYS A 73 5.24 -34.41 -10.25
C LYS A 73 4.83 -33.96 -8.85
N THR A 74 5.68 -33.17 -8.19
CA THR A 74 5.39 -32.63 -6.84
C THR A 74 4.23 -31.63 -6.92
N LEU A 75 4.22 -30.74 -7.92
CA LEU A 75 3.10 -29.82 -8.14
C LEU A 75 1.80 -30.56 -8.48
N GLY A 76 1.86 -31.59 -9.31
CA GLY A 76 0.70 -32.42 -9.63
C GLY A 76 0.15 -33.14 -8.40
N ALA A 77 1.01 -33.56 -7.47
CA ALA A 77 0.59 -34.19 -6.22
C ALA A 77 0.01 -33.17 -5.20
N MET A 78 0.55 -31.96 -5.13
CA MET A 78 0.06 -30.90 -4.24
C MET A 78 -1.26 -30.26 -4.73
N PHE A 79 -1.42 -30.14 -6.04
CA PHE A 79 -2.59 -29.54 -6.68
C PHE A 79 -3.31 -30.60 -7.53
N MET A 80 -4.06 -31.47 -6.90
CA MET A 80 -4.87 -32.53 -7.58
C MET A 80 -5.85 -32.01 -8.63
N TRP A 81 -5.89 -30.70 -8.89
CA TRP A 81 -6.85 -30.02 -9.74
C TRP A 81 -6.18 -29.14 -10.80
N GLY A 82 -5.64 -29.78 -11.85
CA GLY A 82 -5.50 -29.09 -13.12
C GLY A 82 -4.34 -28.13 -13.32
N TYR A 83 -3.20 -28.32 -12.63
CA TYR A 83 -1.98 -27.60 -13.01
C TYR A 83 -1.59 -27.97 -14.44
N ASN A 84 -1.59 -26.98 -15.32
CA ASN A 84 -1.14 -27.13 -16.69
C ASN A 84 0.25 -26.53 -16.85
N LYS A 85 1.27 -27.38 -16.91
CA LYS A 85 2.68 -26.99 -17.08
C LYS A 85 2.95 -26.20 -18.35
N ASP A 86 2.13 -26.42 -19.41
CA ASP A 86 2.29 -25.74 -20.70
C ASP A 86 1.86 -24.26 -20.63
N LYS A 87 1.10 -23.90 -19.57
CA LYS A 87 0.70 -22.52 -19.27
C LYS A 87 1.59 -21.83 -18.24
N ALA A 88 2.55 -22.55 -17.64
CA ALA A 88 3.49 -21.93 -16.70
C ALA A 88 4.40 -20.94 -17.46
N PRO A 89 4.66 -19.75 -16.90
CA PRO A 89 5.60 -18.82 -17.50
C PRO A 89 6.97 -19.45 -17.67
N LYS A 90 7.48 -19.48 -18.90
CA LYS A 90 8.75 -20.12 -19.25
C LYS A 90 10.00 -19.36 -18.77
N ASP A 91 9.80 -18.11 -18.35
CA ASP A 91 10.84 -17.18 -17.89
C ASP A 91 11.05 -17.18 -16.38
N ARG A 92 10.33 -18.04 -15.64
CA ARG A 92 10.51 -18.15 -14.19
C ARG A 92 11.87 -18.76 -13.86
N GLN A 93 12.60 -18.04 -13.01
CA GLN A 93 13.85 -18.57 -12.45
C GLN A 93 13.51 -19.70 -11.45
N PRO A 94 14.22 -20.84 -11.55
CA PRO A 94 14.06 -21.92 -10.58
C PRO A 94 14.41 -21.44 -9.16
N GLN A 95 13.54 -21.71 -8.21
CA GLN A 95 13.90 -21.55 -6.82
C GLN A 95 14.90 -22.63 -6.39
N ALA A 96 15.97 -22.22 -5.71
CA ALA A 96 17.03 -23.13 -5.35
C ALA A 96 16.61 -24.18 -4.31
N ASN A 97 15.57 -23.88 -3.53
CA ASN A 97 15.07 -24.79 -2.48
C ASN A 97 13.56 -24.58 -2.30
N ILE A 98 12.83 -25.69 -2.15
CA ILE A 98 11.38 -25.70 -1.92
C ILE A 98 11.02 -25.63 -0.43
N ASP A 99 11.98 -25.91 0.46
CA ASP A 99 11.74 -26.00 1.90
C ASP A 99 11.74 -24.63 2.59
N PHE A 100 12.30 -23.61 1.93
CA PHE A 100 12.32 -22.25 2.45
C PHE A 100 12.37 -21.19 1.34
N THR A 101 11.96 -19.99 1.68
CA THR A 101 12.07 -18.81 0.84
C THR A 101 12.84 -17.72 1.57
N ASN A 102 13.79 -17.08 0.88
CA ASN A 102 14.48 -15.91 1.38
C ASN A 102 13.69 -14.66 0.99
N TYR A 103 13.25 -13.88 1.98
CA TYR A 103 12.58 -12.60 1.77
C TYR A 103 13.63 -11.48 1.57
N GLU A 104 14.31 -11.51 0.43
CA GLU A 104 15.40 -10.57 0.11
C GLU A 104 14.90 -9.19 -0.31
N GLU A 105 13.61 -9.01 -0.56
CA GLU A 105 12.97 -7.72 -0.74
C GLU A 105 12.99 -6.84 0.51
N ASP A 106 13.22 -7.44 1.69
CA ASP A 106 13.31 -6.75 2.98
C ASP A 106 12.02 -5.92 3.23
N ILE A 107 12.16 -4.63 3.51
CA ILE A 107 11.04 -3.70 3.74
C ILE A 107 10.34 -3.26 2.46
N TYR A 108 10.88 -3.59 1.29
CA TYR A 108 10.37 -3.12 -0.01
C TYR A 108 9.29 -4.07 -0.56
N VAL A 109 8.14 -4.06 0.09
CA VAL A 109 6.95 -4.82 -0.30
C VAL A 109 5.84 -3.89 -0.77
N GLY A 110 5.11 -4.26 -1.82
CA GLY A 110 4.00 -3.48 -2.37
C GLY A 110 4.42 -2.07 -2.78
N TYR A 111 3.64 -1.05 -2.45
CA TYR A 111 3.93 0.34 -2.82
C TYR A 111 5.32 0.82 -2.36
N ARG A 112 5.84 0.30 -1.24
CA ARG A 112 7.18 0.65 -0.79
C ARG A 112 8.25 0.29 -1.82
N TYR A 113 8.07 -0.85 -2.51
CA TYR A 113 8.94 -1.24 -3.62
C TYR A 113 8.68 -0.39 -4.85
N PHE A 114 7.45 -0.36 -5.34
CA PHE A 114 7.13 0.29 -6.61
C PHE A 114 7.48 1.79 -6.58
N ASP A 115 7.11 2.51 -5.53
CA ASP A 115 7.45 3.94 -5.38
C ASP A 115 8.95 4.16 -5.22
N SER A 116 9.62 3.39 -4.33
CA SER A 116 11.04 3.62 -4.01
C SER A 116 11.98 3.33 -5.18
N PHE A 117 11.57 2.48 -6.11
CA PHE A 117 12.34 2.11 -7.30
C PHE A 117 11.76 2.66 -8.61
N GLY A 118 10.76 3.55 -8.53
CA GLY A 118 10.16 4.20 -9.70
C GLY A 118 9.53 3.21 -10.68
N LYS A 119 8.89 2.14 -10.18
CA LYS A 119 8.26 1.12 -11.01
C LYS A 119 6.83 1.48 -11.34
N PRO A 120 6.41 1.42 -12.61
CA PRO A 120 5.03 1.65 -12.98
C PRO A 120 4.11 0.56 -12.42
N VAL A 121 2.86 0.91 -12.17
CA VAL A 121 1.81 0.01 -11.67
C VAL A 121 0.52 0.20 -12.45
N ALA A 122 -0.34 -0.81 -12.49
CA ALA A 122 -1.67 -0.68 -13.06
C ALA A 122 -2.56 0.20 -12.17
N TYR A 123 -2.58 -0.10 -10.86
CA TYR A 123 -3.24 0.73 -9.85
C TYR A 123 -2.38 0.82 -8.60
N PRO A 124 -2.11 2.02 -8.07
CA PRO A 124 -1.34 2.17 -6.84
C PRO A 124 -2.13 1.71 -5.61
N PHE A 125 -1.42 1.43 -4.52
CA PHE A 125 -2.04 1.31 -3.20
C PHE A 125 -2.86 2.57 -2.88
N GLY A 126 -4.02 2.41 -2.28
CA GLY A 126 -4.91 3.53 -1.94
C GLY A 126 -5.77 4.05 -3.10
N PHE A 127 -5.60 3.54 -4.32
CA PHE A 127 -6.45 3.95 -5.45
C PHE A 127 -7.91 3.57 -5.22
N GLY A 128 -8.80 4.47 -5.64
CA GLY A 128 -10.25 4.22 -5.63
C GLY A 128 -11.01 5.43 -6.13
N LEU A 129 -11.94 5.20 -7.06
CA LEU A 129 -12.81 6.23 -7.62
C LEU A 129 -14.07 6.43 -6.78
N SER A 130 -14.72 7.56 -6.97
CA SER A 130 -15.98 7.94 -6.35
C SER A 130 -16.89 8.55 -7.39
N TYR A 131 -18.21 8.58 -7.15
CA TYR A 131 -19.17 9.31 -7.98
C TYR A 131 -19.16 10.82 -7.71
N THR A 132 -18.33 11.27 -6.76
CA THR A 132 -18.07 12.68 -6.47
C THR A 132 -16.58 12.95 -6.45
N THR A 133 -16.20 14.21 -6.29
CA THR A 133 -14.81 14.66 -6.19
C THR A 133 -14.56 15.33 -4.85
N PHE A 134 -13.31 15.32 -4.41
CA PHE A 134 -12.91 15.92 -3.14
C PHE A 134 -11.71 16.86 -3.37
N GLY A 135 -11.69 17.97 -2.63
CA GLY A 135 -10.56 18.89 -2.56
C GLY A 135 -9.96 18.89 -1.16
N TYR A 136 -8.70 19.28 -1.06
CA TYR A 136 -7.93 19.28 0.18
C TYR A 136 -7.31 20.66 0.39
N ASP A 137 -7.65 21.31 1.51
CA ASP A 137 -7.19 22.64 1.84
C ASP A 137 -6.69 22.73 3.29
N ASN A 138 -6.07 23.85 3.64
CA ASN A 138 -5.70 24.23 5.01
C ASN A 138 -4.87 23.16 5.75
N LEU A 139 -3.97 22.47 5.04
CA LEU A 139 -3.09 21.50 5.68
C LEU A 139 -2.20 22.17 6.74
N THR A 140 -2.27 21.68 7.95
CA THR A 140 -1.39 22.09 9.05
C THR A 140 -0.70 20.89 9.69
N CYS A 141 0.52 21.13 10.16
CA CYS A 141 1.32 20.11 10.82
C CYS A 141 1.95 20.74 12.08
N THR A 142 1.55 20.31 13.25
CA THR A 142 2.02 20.83 14.54
C THR A 142 2.72 19.73 15.35
N VAL A 143 3.74 20.10 16.10
CA VAL A 143 4.54 19.16 16.91
C VAL A 143 4.42 19.55 18.38
N ASP A 144 4.01 18.60 19.20
CA ASP A 144 4.01 18.69 20.65
C ASP A 144 4.76 17.50 21.24
N GLY A 145 5.94 17.76 21.77
CA GLY A 145 6.82 16.71 22.29
C GLY A 145 7.28 15.72 21.22
N ASP A 146 6.77 14.50 21.27
CA ASP A 146 6.99 13.41 20.33
C ASP A 146 5.78 13.14 19.41
N LEU A 147 4.69 13.90 19.59
CA LEU A 147 3.46 13.77 18.83
C LEU A 147 3.41 14.83 17.71
N VAL A 148 3.17 14.36 16.50
CA VAL A 148 2.85 15.21 15.35
C VAL A 148 1.36 15.12 15.07
N THR A 149 0.67 16.26 15.05
CA THR A 149 -0.74 16.37 14.69
C THR A 149 -0.86 17.01 13.32
N VAL A 150 -1.49 16.30 12.40
CA VAL A 150 -1.76 16.74 11.03
C VAL A 150 -3.26 16.98 10.90
N LYS A 151 -3.64 18.16 10.39
CA LYS A 151 -5.04 18.52 10.11
C LYS A 151 -5.16 18.96 8.67
N VAL A 152 -6.22 18.55 8.01
CA VAL A 152 -6.56 18.94 6.65
C VAL A 152 -8.06 19.08 6.49
N ASP A 153 -8.50 20.10 5.77
CA ASP A 153 -9.90 20.27 5.38
C ASP A 153 -10.18 19.48 4.12
N VAL A 154 -11.17 18.59 4.18
CA VAL A 154 -11.63 17.78 3.04
C VAL A 154 -13.02 18.26 2.64
N LYS A 155 -13.13 18.78 1.41
CA LYS A 155 -14.37 19.31 0.86
C LYS A 155 -14.91 18.42 -0.24
N ASN A 156 -16.18 18.09 -0.21
CA ASN A 156 -16.86 17.48 -1.34
C ASN A 156 -17.09 18.56 -2.41
N THR A 157 -16.34 18.51 -3.52
CA THR A 157 -16.37 19.45 -4.63
C THR A 157 -17.28 19.01 -5.77
N GLY A 158 -17.82 17.79 -5.71
CA GLY A 158 -18.66 17.21 -6.74
C GLY A 158 -20.17 17.41 -6.48
N LYS A 159 -20.98 16.59 -7.15
CA LYS A 159 -22.45 16.74 -7.20
C LYS A 159 -23.21 15.70 -6.37
N CYS A 160 -22.56 14.66 -5.88
CA CYS A 160 -23.18 13.60 -5.11
C CYS A 160 -22.61 13.57 -3.69
N ALA A 161 -23.42 13.15 -2.71
CA ALA A 161 -22.92 12.88 -1.37
C ALA A 161 -21.91 11.73 -1.41
N GLY A 162 -20.82 11.83 -0.63
CA GLY A 162 -19.78 10.83 -0.62
C GLY A 162 -18.91 10.89 0.63
N ARG A 163 -18.16 9.80 0.83
CA ARG A 163 -17.11 9.69 1.85
C ARG A 163 -15.76 9.59 1.16
N ASN A 164 -14.73 10.10 1.79
CA ASN A 164 -13.37 9.96 1.30
C ASN A 164 -12.47 9.32 2.35
N VAL A 165 -11.49 8.54 1.91
CA VAL A 165 -10.39 8.06 2.77
C VAL A 165 -9.18 8.94 2.50
N VAL A 166 -8.73 9.61 3.53
CA VAL A 166 -7.54 10.47 3.53
C VAL A 166 -6.38 9.65 4.04
N GLU A 167 -5.34 9.49 3.23
CA GLU A 167 -4.15 8.72 3.57
C GLU A 167 -3.01 9.66 3.96
N LEU A 168 -2.39 9.43 5.12
CA LEU A 168 -1.24 10.19 5.59
C LEU A 168 0.04 9.38 5.39
N PHE A 169 0.78 9.72 4.35
CA PHE A 169 2.11 9.19 4.12
C PHE A 169 3.17 10.10 4.74
N VAL A 170 4.27 9.48 5.17
CA VAL A 170 5.40 10.21 5.76
C VAL A 170 6.70 9.77 5.09
N ALA A 171 7.47 10.75 4.61
CA ALA A 171 8.82 10.56 4.11
C ALA A 171 9.86 10.97 5.17
N ALA A 172 10.79 10.06 5.46
CA ALA A 172 11.88 10.31 6.38
C ALA A 172 12.97 11.19 5.72
N PRO A 173 13.71 12.01 6.48
CA PRO A 173 14.86 12.73 5.94
C PRO A 173 15.93 11.74 5.48
N ASN A 174 16.60 12.03 4.36
CA ASN A 174 17.66 11.18 3.81
C ASN A 174 17.26 9.70 3.63
N SER A 175 16.01 9.43 3.27
CA SER A 175 15.45 8.07 3.18
C SER A 175 16.34 7.14 2.34
N LYS A 176 16.86 7.59 1.20
CA LYS A 176 17.75 6.80 0.34
C LYS A 176 19.07 6.43 1.05
N LYS A 177 19.72 7.37 1.71
CA LYS A 177 20.98 7.14 2.46
C LYS A 177 20.78 6.14 3.61
N LEU A 178 19.60 6.18 4.24
CA LEU A 178 19.23 5.32 5.35
C LEU A 178 18.58 4.03 4.92
N ASN A 179 18.49 3.76 3.61
CA ASN A 179 17.80 2.61 3.04
C ASN A 179 16.36 2.48 3.56
N LYS A 180 15.63 3.58 3.57
CA LYS A 180 14.20 3.62 3.91
C LYS A 180 13.35 3.75 2.64
N PRO A 181 12.09 3.30 2.66
CA PRO A 181 11.15 3.57 1.58
C PRO A 181 11.04 5.07 1.29
N GLU A 182 10.62 5.43 0.10
CA GLU A 182 10.41 6.83 -0.28
C GLU A 182 9.44 7.53 0.67
N LYS A 183 8.34 6.86 0.94
CA LYS A 183 7.33 7.25 1.92
C LYS A 183 6.64 6.02 2.49
N GLU A 184 5.99 6.18 3.63
CA GLU A 184 5.24 5.11 4.27
C GLU A 184 3.91 5.63 4.80
N LEU A 185 2.82 4.87 4.60
CA LEU A 185 1.53 5.15 5.21
C LEU A 185 1.68 5.05 6.74
N ARG A 186 1.35 6.12 7.46
CA ARG A 186 1.45 6.18 8.92
C ARG A 186 0.12 6.37 9.62
N ASN A 187 -0.85 6.91 8.91
CA ASN A 187 -2.22 7.03 9.41
C ASN A 187 -3.19 7.16 8.24
N TYR A 188 -4.45 6.96 8.50
CA TYR A 188 -5.53 7.24 7.57
C TYR A 188 -6.80 7.56 8.34
N ALA A 189 -7.72 8.29 7.72
CA ALA A 189 -9.02 8.57 8.28
C ALA A 189 -10.08 8.60 7.17
N LYS A 190 -11.29 8.19 7.50
CA LYS A 190 -12.43 8.26 6.59
C LYS A 190 -13.38 9.37 7.06
N THR A 191 -13.77 10.25 6.14
CA THR A 191 -14.70 11.35 6.43
C THR A 191 -16.10 10.81 6.81
N CYS A 192 -16.90 11.62 7.45
CA CYS A 192 -18.34 11.44 7.47
C CYS A 192 -18.92 11.51 6.04
N LEU A 193 -20.22 11.28 5.88
CA LEU A 193 -20.88 11.47 4.59
C LEU A 193 -20.99 12.98 4.31
N LEU A 194 -20.20 13.47 3.37
CA LEU A 194 -20.16 14.88 2.97
C LEU A 194 -21.16 15.14 1.85
N GLN A 195 -22.08 16.06 2.07
CA GLN A 195 -22.96 16.59 1.02
C GLN A 195 -22.14 17.46 0.04
N PRO A 196 -22.61 17.69 -1.20
CA PRO A 196 -21.97 18.64 -2.11
C PRO A 196 -21.70 19.99 -1.45
N GLY A 197 -20.44 20.45 -1.53
CA GLY A 197 -19.96 21.68 -0.90
C GLY A 197 -19.62 21.60 0.58
N GLN A 198 -19.96 20.52 1.28
CA GLN A 198 -19.64 20.34 2.68
C GLN A 198 -18.15 20.05 2.90
N THR A 199 -17.62 20.56 3.99
CA THR A 199 -16.22 20.39 4.42
C THR A 199 -16.17 19.73 5.79
N GLU A 200 -15.18 18.87 6.01
CA GLU A 200 -14.80 18.29 7.30
C GLU A 200 -13.30 18.47 7.53
N THR A 201 -12.92 18.90 8.73
CA THR A 201 -11.50 18.90 9.12
C THR A 201 -11.11 17.54 9.67
N VAL A 202 -10.29 16.82 8.92
CA VAL A 202 -9.73 15.52 9.32
C VAL A 202 -8.47 15.76 10.15
N THR A 203 -8.38 15.11 11.30
CA THR A 203 -7.21 15.17 12.20
C THR A 203 -6.59 13.79 12.35
N MET A 204 -5.30 13.69 12.09
CA MET A 204 -4.50 12.47 12.23
C MET A 204 -3.26 12.76 13.07
N THR A 205 -2.81 11.77 13.83
CA THR A 205 -1.63 11.90 14.68
C THR A 205 -0.59 10.82 14.35
N VAL A 206 0.68 11.15 14.50
CA VAL A 206 1.81 10.24 14.34
C VAL A 206 2.79 10.50 15.46
N LYS A 207 3.16 9.47 16.21
CA LYS A 207 4.20 9.57 17.24
C LYS A 207 5.59 9.35 16.64
N ALA A 208 6.62 9.86 17.28
CA ALA A 208 7.99 9.60 16.85
C ALA A 208 8.32 8.09 16.80
N GLU A 209 7.75 7.29 17.69
CA GLU A 209 7.91 5.82 17.68
C GLU A 209 7.33 5.16 16.43
N ASP A 210 6.23 5.69 15.87
CA ASP A 210 5.57 5.16 14.67
C ASP A 210 6.43 5.35 13.41
N LEU A 211 7.43 6.24 13.47
CA LEU A 211 8.37 6.53 12.39
C LEU A 211 9.66 5.70 12.47
N ALA A 212 9.75 4.81 13.46
CA ALA A 212 10.96 4.03 13.71
C ALA A 212 11.19 2.95 12.66
N SER A 213 12.46 2.73 12.33
CA SER A 213 12.95 1.58 11.58
C SER A 213 13.83 0.72 12.48
N PHE A 214 13.84 -0.59 12.24
CA PHE A 214 14.67 -1.49 13.01
C PHE A 214 16.15 -1.36 12.59
N ASN A 215 17.02 -1.17 13.57
CA ASN A 215 18.46 -1.17 13.38
C ASN A 215 19.05 -2.47 13.93
N GLU A 216 19.41 -3.38 13.05
CA GLU A 216 19.91 -4.72 13.42
C GLU A 216 21.19 -4.66 14.26
N LYS A 217 22.12 -3.75 13.92
CA LYS A 217 23.40 -3.62 14.64
C LYS A 217 23.21 -3.17 16.08
N ALA A 218 22.23 -2.31 16.31
CA ALA A 218 21.91 -1.78 17.64
C ALA A 218 20.88 -2.63 18.39
N SER A 219 20.24 -3.59 17.73
CA SER A 219 19.06 -4.33 18.22
C SER A 219 18.03 -3.36 18.81
N ALA A 220 17.63 -2.37 18.01
CA ALA A 220 16.77 -1.28 18.47
C ALA A 220 15.90 -0.73 17.35
N TRP A 221 14.66 -0.33 17.69
CA TRP A 221 13.85 0.54 16.87
C TRP A 221 14.33 1.98 17.03
N LYS A 222 14.52 2.68 15.91
CA LYS A 222 15.06 4.04 15.91
C LYS A 222 14.32 4.94 14.95
N THR A 223 14.02 6.14 15.43
CA THR A 223 13.63 7.30 14.63
C THR A 223 14.77 8.31 14.64
N ASP A 224 15.26 8.66 13.47
CA ASP A 224 16.31 9.67 13.35
C ASP A 224 15.69 11.07 13.51
N ALA A 225 16.40 11.96 14.21
CA ALA A 225 16.00 13.35 14.27
C ALA A 225 16.12 14.02 12.89
N GLY A 226 15.16 14.85 12.52
CA GLY A 226 15.21 15.57 11.25
C GLY A 226 13.89 16.19 10.83
N ILE A 227 13.88 16.73 9.62
CA ILE A 227 12.67 17.27 8.98
C ILE A 227 12.01 16.15 8.18
N TYR A 228 10.83 15.76 8.60
CA TYR A 228 9.98 14.77 7.93
C TYR A 228 8.95 15.48 7.06
N THR A 229 8.61 14.89 5.93
CA THR A 229 7.52 15.39 5.07
C THR A 229 6.28 14.56 5.31
N PHE A 230 5.19 15.21 5.69
CA PHE A 230 3.87 14.64 5.90
C PHE A 230 3.02 14.96 4.67
N MET A 231 2.50 13.94 4.01
CA MET A 231 1.79 14.05 2.74
C MET A 231 0.37 13.53 2.91
N ILE A 232 -0.60 14.36 2.54
CA ILE A 232 -1.98 13.93 2.36
C ILE A 232 -2.10 13.40 0.95
N CYS A 233 -2.56 12.17 0.83
CA CYS A 233 -2.64 11.48 -0.45
C CYS A 233 -4.05 10.91 -0.68
N SER A 234 -4.45 10.87 -1.94
CA SER A 234 -5.62 10.15 -2.40
C SER A 234 -5.29 8.73 -2.85
N SER A 235 -4.02 8.46 -3.12
CA SER A 235 -3.40 7.15 -3.31
C SER A 235 -1.89 7.25 -3.04
N ALA A 236 -1.17 6.15 -3.06
CA ALA A 236 0.28 6.16 -2.92
C ALA A 236 0.98 6.99 -4.02
N SER A 237 0.39 7.11 -5.20
CA SER A 237 0.95 7.89 -6.31
C SER A 237 0.50 9.36 -6.34
N ASP A 238 -0.61 9.69 -5.69
CA ASP A 238 -1.27 10.99 -5.82
C ASP A 238 -1.19 11.79 -4.53
N VAL A 239 -0.25 12.74 -4.48
CA VAL A 239 -0.04 13.65 -3.34
C VAL A 239 -0.88 14.90 -3.55
N GLU A 240 -1.86 15.13 -2.68
CA GLU A 240 -2.79 16.26 -2.72
C GLU A 240 -2.25 17.50 -2.00
N ALA A 241 -1.59 17.29 -0.88
CA ALA A 241 -0.96 18.35 -0.09
C ALA A 241 0.21 17.82 0.74
N GLN A 242 1.16 18.68 1.07
CA GLN A 242 2.28 18.28 1.93
C GLN A 242 2.71 19.39 2.87
N ALA A 243 3.21 19.02 4.03
CA ALA A 243 3.79 19.89 5.03
C ALA A 243 5.00 19.21 5.66
N THR A 244 5.88 19.99 6.28
CA THR A 244 7.06 19.47 6.96
C THR A 244 7.02 19.74 8.46
N ALA A 245 7.59 18.82 9.24
CA ALA A 245 7.76 18.99 10.67
C ALA A 245 9.09 18.43 11.14
N LYS A 246 9.65 19.04 12.17
CA LYS A 246 10.89 18.57 12.81
C LYS A 246 10.55 17.54 13.89
N VAL A 247 10.95 16.30 13.66
CA VAL A 247 10.76 15.17 14.58
C VAL A 247 12.04 14.98 15.39
N LYS A 248 11.89 14.68 16.68
CA LYS A 248 13.01 14.33 17.59
C LYS A 248 13.43 12.87 17.39
N ALA A 249 14.67 12.57 17.71
CA ALA A 249 15.14 11.18 17.77
C ALA A 249 14.39 10.40 18.85
N TRP A 250 14.08 9.15 18.52
CA TRP A 250 13.50 8.20 19.46
C TRP A 250 14.19 6.84 19.32
N THR A 251 14.34 6.11 20.42
CA THR A 251 15.00 4.79 20.40
C THR A 251 14.42 3.88 21.46
N LYS A 252 14.13 2.63 21.06
CA LYS A 252 13.72 1.54 21.97
C LYS A 252 14.60 0.33 21.72
N LYS A 253 15.42 -0.04 22.69
CA LYS A 253 16.21 -1.28 22.63
C LYS A 253 15.30 -2.49 22.77
N VAL A 254 15.59 -3.53 21.99
CA VAL A 254 14.89 -4.80 21.98
C VAL A 254 15.87 -5.94 21.73
N HIS A 255 15.38 -7.18 21.71
CA HIS A 255 16.17 -8.34 21.29
C HIS A 255 15.98 -8.58 19.79
N ASN A 256 17.07 -8.81 19.06
CA ASN A 256 17.01 -9.22 17.66
C ASN A 256 16.77 -10.73 17.57
N VAL A 257 15.54 -11.16 17.85
CA VAL A 257 15.14 -12.59 17.86
C VAL A 257 14.94 -13.17 16.45
N MET A 258 14.75 -12.30 15.44
CA MET A 258 14.52 -12.71 14.05
C MET A 258 15.78 -12.59 13.18
N LYS A 259 16.96 -12.50 13.80
CA LYS A 259 18.21 -12.42 13.04
C LYS A 259 18.35 -13.71 12.19
N PRO A 260 18.49 -13.60 10.86
CA PRO A 260 18.68 -14.76 10.01
C PRO A 260 20.02 -15.46 10.35
N ASN A 261 20.02 -16.78 10.29
CA ASN A 261 21.22 -17.59 10.47
C ASN A 261 22.01 -17.80 9.17
N VAL A 262 21.52 -17.25 8.06
CA VAL A 262 22.16 -17.27 6.74
C VAL A 262 22.37 -15.83 6.24
N LYS A 263 23.33 -15.66 5.34
CA LYS A 263 23.53 -14.36 4.68
C LYS A 263 22.48 -14.17 3.61
N LEU A 264 21.74 -13.06 3.69
CA LEU A 264 20.75 -12.64 2.70
C LEU A 264 21.32 -11.51 1.81
N ASN A 265 20.94 -11.50 0.54
CA ASN A 265 21.27 -10.42 -0.40
C ASN A 265 20.12 -9.41 -0.44
N LEU A 266 19.93 -8.72 0.69
CA LEU A 266 18.80 -7.81 0.86
C LEU A 266 18.81 -6.69 -0.18
N LEU A 267 17.62 -6.42 -0.72
CA LEU A 267 17.39 -5.31 -1.63
C LEU A 267 17.74 -3.98 -0.95
N ARG A 268 18.45 -3.12 -1.64
CA ARG A 268 18.84 -1.79 -1.19
C ARG A 268 18.47 -0.74 -2.23
N ARG A 269 18.09 0.45 -1.73
CA ARG A 269 17.70 1.60 -2.55
C ARG A 269 18.91 2.48 -2.94
#